data_07d796565dd513173db910bfe2718911
#
_entry.id   07d796565dd513173db910bfe2718911
#
_cell.length_a   1.000
_cell.length_b   1.000
_cell.length_c   1.000
_cell.angle_alpha   90.00
_cell.angle_beta   90.00
_cell.angle_gamma   90.00
#
_symmetry.space_group_name_H-M   'P 1'
#
loop_
_entity.id
_entity.type
_entity.pdbx_description
1 polymer ?
#
loop_
_entity_poly.entity_id
_entity_poly.type
_entity_poly.pdbx_seq_one_letter_code
_entity_poly.pdbx_strand_id
1 'polypeptide(L)'
;EWKHHEEFGVMPALYDPAVPAFENLPDGPFDGVYSTDVLEHIPKEQIPETIYNIYSRAERFVFLGICTRPANTILPNGENAHCTVEPIGFWRTMVEKYAPKPVYTHIKTYGNCNSYEILHEDVYLEWYINNL
;
A
#
# COMPACT_ATOMS: atom_id res chain seq x y z
N GLU A 1 2.98 -11.61 14.90
CA GLU A 1 2.45 -10.35 15.46
C GLU A 1 3.47 -9.25 15.23
N TRP A 2 3.10 -8.25 14.43
CA TRP A 2 3.97 -7.13 14.16
C TRP A 2 4.10 -6.25 15.40
N LYS A 3 5.32 -6.03 15.83
CA LYS A 3 5.60 -5.21 17.02
C LYS A 3 5.93 -3.76 16.61
N HIS A 4 5.04 -3.13 15.89
CA HIS A 4 5.24 -1.76 15.36
C HIS A 4 5.62 -0.75 16.44
N HIS A 5 5.08 -0.90 17.65
CA HIS A 5 5.40 0.00 18.76
C HIS A 5 6.85 -0.11 19.25
N GLU A 6 7.49 -1.27 19.05
CA GLU A 6 8.90 -1.46 19.38
C GLU A 6 9.81 -0.79 18.36
N GLU A 7 9.41 -0.77 17.08
CA GLU A 7 10.19 -0.17 15.99
C GLU A 7 9.98 1.34 15.86
N PHE A 8 8.74 1.80 15.98
CA PHE A 8 8.38 3.21 15.75
C PHE A 8 8.19 4.03 17.03
N GLY A 9 8.21 3.38 18.21
CA GLY A 9 7.98 4.05 19.50
C GLY A 9 6.55 4.54 19.73
N VAL A 10 5.63 4.25 18.81
CA VAL A 10 4.22 4.62 18.89
C VAL A 10 3.34 3.45 18.44
N MET A 11 2.13 3.37 18.98
CA MET A 11 1.13 2.42 18.51
C MET A 11 0.42 3.01 17.29
N PRO A 12 0.50 2.38 16.11
CA PRO A 12 -0.26 2.80 14.95
C PRO A 12 -1.75 2.50 15.12
N ALA A 13 -2.61 3.32 14.52
CA ALA A 13 -3.99 2.94 14.29
C ALA A 13 -4.03 1.86 13.20
N LEU A 14 -4.72 0.76 13.47
CA LEU A 14 -4.80 -0.38 12.57
C LEU A 14 -6.12 -0.38 11.79
N TYR A 15 -6.05 -0.79 10.54
CA TYR A 15 -7.22 -1.00 9.70
C TYR A 15 -7.10 -2.30 8.91
N ASP A 16 -8.08 -3.16 9.05
CA ASP A 16 -8.26 -4.37 8.27
C ASP A 16 -9.76 -4.71 8.22
N PRO A 17 -10.42 -4.56 7.07
CA PRO A 17 -11.86 -4.80 6.97
C PRO A 17 -12.26 -6.27 7.20
N ALA A 18 -11.31 -7.20 7.16
CA ALA A 18 -11.55 -8.61 7.44
C ALA A 18 -11.43 -8.98 8.92
N VAL A 19 -10.94 -8.05 9.76
CA VAL A 19 -10.72 -8.28 11.18
C VAL A 19 -11.68 -7.41 12.00
N PRO A 20 -12.69 -7.99 12.70
CA PRO A 20 -13.72 -7.20 13.41
C PRO A 20 -13.17 -6.14 14.38
N ALA A 21 -12.02 -6.41 15.01
CA ALA A 21 -11.38 -5.45 15.91
C ALA A 21 -10.80 -4.21 15.18
N PHE A 22 -10.59 -4.27 13.86
CA PHE A 22 -9.93 -3.26 13.04
C PHE A 22 -10.74 -2.88 11.79
N GLU A 23 -11.99 -3.28 11.70
CA GLU A 23 -12.86 -3.08 10.52
C GLU A 23 -13.23 -1.61 10.25
N ASN A 24 -13.12 -0.76 11.27
CA ASN A 24 -13.45 0.65 11.14
C ASN A 24 -12.23 1.42 10.65
N LEU A 25 -12.37 2.02 9.47
CA LEU A 25 -11.33 2.87 8.89
C LEU A 25 -11.10 4.11 9.78
N PRO A 26 -9.90 4.30 10.35
CA PRO A 26 -9.63 5.43 11.23
C PRO A 26 -9.78 6.78 10.51
N ASP A 27 -10.34 7.78 11.17
CA ASP A 27 -10.62 9.09 10.55
C ASP A 27 -9.35 9.85 10.19
N GLY A 28 -8.33 9.81 11.02
CA GLY A 28 -7.14 10.64 10.87
C GLY A 28 -7.38 12.10 11.30
N PRO A 29 -6.53 13.09 10.89
CA PRO A 29 -5.33 12.86 10.09
C PRO A 29 -4.20 12.18 10.88
N PHE A 30 -3.27 11.55 10.13
CA PHE A 30 -2.07 10.93 10.69
C PHE A 30 -0.83 11.57 10.04
N ASP A 31 0.29 11.63 10.74
CA ASP A 31 1.56 12.07 10.15
C ASP A 31 1.94 11.20 8.94
N GLY A 32 1.78 9.90 9.06
CA GLY A 32 2.04 8.98 7.97
C GLY A 32 1.07 7.81 7.91
N VAL A 33 0.93 7.26 6.73
CA VAL A 33 0.19 6.01 6.49
C VAL A 33 1.10 5.04 5.75
N TYR A 34 1.11 3.79 6.19
CA TYR A 34 1.81 2.73 5.48
C TYR A 34 0.89 1.55 5.20
N SER A 35 1.14 0.89 4.10
CA SER A 35 0.44 -0.32 3.65
C SER A 35 1.47 -1.27 3.05
N THR A 36 1.55 -2.49 3.58
CA THR A 36 2.50 -3.51 3.11
C THR A 36 1.79 -4.84 2.93
N ASP A 37 2.00 -5.48 1.79
CA ASP A 37 1.35 -6.76 1.43
C ASP A 37 -0.19 -6.69 1.54
N VAL A 38 -0.80 -5.63 1.01
CA VAL A 38 -2.25 -5.39 1.06
C VAL A 38 -2.82 -5.09 -0.32
N LEU A 39 -2.22 -4.13 -1.05
CA LEU A 39 -2.82 -3.59 -2.28
C LEU A 39 -2.94 -4.64 -3.39
N GLU A 40 -2.03 -5.58 -3.48
CA GLU A 40 -2.08 -6.70 -4.41
C GLU A 40 -3.25 -7.67 -4.15
N HIS A 41 -3.80 -7.66 -2.95
CA HIS A 41 -4.98 -8.46 -2.56
C HIS A 41 -6.31 -7.74 -2.82
N ILE A 42 -6.27 -6.46 -3.17
CA ILE A 42 -7.46 -5.66 -3.41
C ILE A 42 -7.86 -5.77 -4.89
N PRO A 43 -9.14 -6.03 -5.20
CA PRO A 43 -9.63 -6.03 -6.57
C PRO A 43 -9.30 -4.73 -7.29
N LYS A 44 -8.91 -4.82 -8.55
CA LYS A 44 -8.39 -3.70 -9.34
C LYS A 44 -9.34 -2.50 -9.38
N GLU A 45 -10.65 -2.76 -9.44
CA GLU A 45 -11.69 -1.75 -9.43
C GLU A 45 -11.83 -0.99 -8.10
N GLN A 46 -11.32 -1.55 -7.01
CA GLN A 46 -11.34 -0.92 -5.69
C GLN A 46 -10.05 -0.14 -5.36
N ILE A 47 -9.01 -0.28 -6.17
CA ILE A 47 -7.74 0.43 -5.97
C ILE A 47 -7.92 1.96 -5.94
N PRO A 48 -8.70 2.60 -6.81
CA PRO A 48 -8.93 4.04 -6.76
C PRO A 48 -9.45 4.54 -5.41
N GLU A 49 -10.45 3.88 -4.84
CA GLU A 49 -11.01 4.23 -3.54
C GLU A 49 -10.00 3.98 -2.41
N THR A 50 -9.28 2.88 -2.49
CA THR A 50 -8.25 2.53 -1.49
C THR A 50 -7.13 3.58 -1.47
N ILE A 51 -6.63 4.00 -2.63
CA ILE A 51 -5.64 5.06 -2.73
C ILE A 51 -6.20 6.37 -2.15
N TYR A 52 -7.42 6.75 -2.52
CA TYR A 52 -8.06 7.93 -1.95
C TYR A 52 -8.13 7.88 -0.41
N ASN A 53 -8.51 6.75 0.14
CA ASN A 53 -8.63 6.55 1.59
C ASN A 53 -7.29 6.65 2.32
N ILE A 54 -6.22 6.10 1.75
CA ILE A 54 -4.86 6.18 2.29
C ILE A 54 -4.40 7.64 2.30
N TYR A 55 -4.47 8.32 1.15
CA TYR A 55 -3.89 9.65 0.98
C TYR A 55 -4.69 10.76 1.65
N SER A 56 -6.00 10.62 1.76
CA SER A 56 -6.83 11.60 2.48
C SER A 56 -6.51 11.66 3.98
N ARG A 57 -5.92 10.60 4.54
CA ARG A 57 -5.57 10.47 5.97
C ARG A 57 -4.11 10.76 6.29
N ALA A 58 -3.24 10.78 5.30
CA ALA A 58 -1.81 11.05 5.48
C ALA A 58 -1.53 12.55 5.34
N GLU A 59 -0.74 13.14 6.25
CA GLU A 59 -0.34 14.55 6.16
C GLU A 59 1.07 14.72 5.62
N ARG A 60 2.01 13.85 5.98
CA ARG A 60 3.43 14.03 5.69
C ARG A 60 4.00 12.98 4.76
N PHE A 61 3.65 11.71 4.95
CA PHE A 61 4.19 10.64 4.09
C PHE A 61 3.22 9.46 3.93
N VAL A 62 3.42 8.73 2.84
CA VAL A 62 2.82 7.42 2.58
C VAL A 62 3.92 6.46 2.16
N PHE A 63 3.89 5.27 2.74
CA PHE A 63 4.72 4.14 2.31
C PHE A 63 3.84 3.00 1.80
N LEU A 64 4.10 2.55 0.59
CA LEU A 64 3.41 1.41 -0.03
C LEU A 64 4.41 0.30 -0.35
N GLY A 65 4.29 -0.84 0.30
CA GLY A 65 5.02 -2.05 -0.02
C GLY A 65 4.09 -3.02 -0.76
N ILE A 66 4.39 -3.35 -2.01
CA ILE A 66 3.48 -4.07 -2.90
C ILE A 66 4.21 -5.25 -3.56
N CYS A 67 3.61 -6.43 -3.51
CA CYS A 67 4.10 -7.58 -4.26
C CYS A 67 3.64 -7.52 -5.72
N THR A 68 4.58 -7.63 -6.65
CA THR A 68 4.33 -7.55 -8.10
C THR A 68 4.33 -8.92 -8.78
N ARG A 69 4.06 -9.98 -8.03
CA ARG A 69 3.98 -11.35 -8.52
C ARG A 69 2.72 -12.05 -8.04
N PRO A 70 2.30 -13.14 -8.69
CA PRO A 70 1.25 -14.00 -8.15
C PRO A 70 1.62 -14.57 -6.79
N ALA A 71 0.64 -14.72 -5.90
CA ALA A 71 0.83 -15.45 -4.65
C ALA A 71 1.00 -16.95 -4.89
N ASN A 72 1.61 -17.64 -3.94
CA ASN A 72 1.61 -19.12 -3.94
C ASN A 72 0.23 -19.69 -3.54
N THR A 73 -0.60 -18.86 -2.92
CA THR A 73 -1.94 -19.25 -2.41
C THR A 73 -3.01 -19.05 -3.47
N ILE A 74 -3.77 -20.12 -3.71
CA ILE A 74 -5.01 -20.09 -4.49
C ILE A 74 -6.17 -20.12 -3.51
N LEU A 75 -7.13 -19.23 -3.71
CA LEU A 75 -8.33 -19.12 -2.90
C LEU A 75 -9.30 -20.28 -3.20
N PRO A 76 -10.27 -20.58 -2.30
CA PRO A 76 -11.24 -21.64 -2.51
C PRO A 76 -12.07 -21.51 -3.80
N ASN A 77 -12.23 -20.28 -4.31
CA ASN A 77 -12.93 -20.00 -5.59
C ASN A 77 -12.04 -20.22 -6.84
N GLY A 78 -10.79 -20.65 -6.67
CA GLY A 78 -9.84 -20.89 -7.76
C GLY A 78 -9.04 -19.66 -8.22
N GLU A 79 -9.26 -18.50 -7.62
CA GLU A 79 -8.51 -17.29 -7.93
C GLU A 79 -7.21 -17.20 -7.15
N ASN A 80 -6.22 -16.49 -7.70
CA ASN A 80 -4.98 -16.22 -6.98
C ASN A 80 -5.24 -15.21 -5.86
N ALA A 81 -4.61 -15.41 -4.70
CA ALA A 81 -4.76 -14.49 -3.57
C ALA A 81 -4.26 -13.07 -3.88
N HIS A 82 -3.28 -12.92 -4.79
CA HIS A 82 -2.93 -11.63 -5.37
C HIS A 82 -3.81 -11.39 -6.60
N CYS A 83 -4.92 -10.69 -6.43
CA CYS A 83 -5.85 -10.43 -7.53
C CYS A 83 -5.46 -9.23 -8.41
N THR A 84 -4.54 -8.37 -7.93
CA THR A 84 -4.02 -7.22 -8.68
C THR A 84 -2.49 -7.28 -8.74
N VAL A 85 -1.99 -7.99 -9.74
CA VAL A 85 -0.55 -8.14 -9.99
C VAL A 85 -0.15 -7.20 -11.11
N GLU A 86 0.48 -6.09 -10.76
CA GLU A 86 0.81 -5.01 -11.68
C GLU A 86 2.23 -4.47 -11.41
N PRO A 87 2.93 -3.95 -12.44
CA PRO A 87 4.25 -3.36 -12.27
C PRO A 87 4.19 -2.03 -11.51
N ILE A 88 5.35 -1.57 -11.03
CA ILE A 88 5.46 -0.33 -10.24
C ILE A 88 4.87 0.90 -10.96
N GLY A 89 4.99 0.96 -12.28
CA GLY A 89 4.42 2.04 -13.10
C GLY A 89 2.90 2.13 -13.01
N PHE A 90 2.21 1.02 -12.88
CA PHE A 90 0.76 1.00 -12.64
C PHE A 90 0.43 1.66 -11.29
N TRP A 91 1.11 1.27 -10.22
CA TRP A 91 0.87 1.78 -8.88
C TRP A 91 1.18 3.27 -8.77
N ARG A 92 2.28 3.71 -9.39
CA ARG A 92 2.58 5.14 -9.53
C ARG A 92 1.45 5.90 -10.20
N THR A 93 0.93 5.40 -11.33
CA THR A 93 -0.18 6.03 -12.06
C THR A 93 -1.45 6.08 -11.20
N MET A 94 -1.74 5.02 -10.44
CA MET A 94 -2.89 5.01 -9.54
C MET A 94 -2.78 6.09 -8.46
N VAL A 95 -1.60 6.25 -7.87
CA VAL A 95 -1.34 7.30 -6.89
C VAL A 95 -1.49 8.69 -7.51
N GLU A 96 -0.81 8.94 -8.63
CA GLU A 96 -0.86 10.24 -9.33
C GLU A 96 -2.28 10.64 -9.73
N LYS A 97 -3.13 9.67 -10.07
CA LYS A 97 -4.49 9.91 -10.53
C LYS A 97 -5.51 10.07 -9.41
N TYR A 98 -5.38 9.31 -8.33
CA TYR A 98 -6.45 9.16 -7.33
C TYR A 98 -6.11 9.69 -5.95
N ALA A 99 -4.84 10.01 -5.66
CA ALA A 99 -4.51 10.72 -4.43
C ALA A 99 -5.17 12.11 -4.42
N PRO A 100 -5.96 12.44 -3.39
CA PRO A 100 -6.70 13.72 -3.36
C PRO A 100 -5.80 14.92 -3.12
N LYS A 101 -4.61 14.69 -2.64
CA LYS A 101 -3.60 15.70 -2.34
C LYS A 101 -2.20 15.12 -2.48
N PRO A 102 -1.21 15.96 -2.77
CA PRO A 102 0.18 15.54 -2.78
C PRO A 102 0.68 15.21 -1.36
N VAL A 103 1.34 14.07 -1.25
CA VAL A 103 1.99 13.61 -0.01
C VAL A 103 3.29 12.92 -0.41
N TYR A 104 4.39 13.18 0.31
CA TYR A 104 5.63 12.44 0.07
C TYR A 104 5.32 10.93 0.04
N THR A 105 5.69 10.27 -1.03
CA THR A 105 5.34 8.86 -1.24
C THR A 105 6.57 8.04 -1.58
N HIS A 106 6.72 6.93 -0.87
CA HIS A 106 7.65 5.88 -1.23
C HIS A 106 6.86 4.63 -1.62
N ILE A 107 6.98 4.20 -2.87
CA ILE A 107 6.43 2.93 -3.36
C ILE A 107 7.60 1.97 -3.51
N LYS A 108 7.54 0.85 -2.81
CA LYS A 108 8.50 -0.23 -2.90
C LYS A 108 7.79 -1.48 -3.39
N THR A 109 8.30 -2.09 -4.47
CA THR A 109 7.75 -3.34 -4.98
C THR A 109 8.68 -4.50 -4.69
N TYR A 110 8.09 -5.67 -4.52
CA TYR A 110 8.78 -6.93 -4.27
C TYR A 110 8.63 -7.83 -5.49
N GLY A 111 9.75 -8.23 -6.06
CA GLY A 111 9.78 -9.16 -7.17
C GLY A 111 9.69 -10.62 -6.75
N ASN A 112 10.02 -11.53 -7.66
CA ASN A 112 9.85 -12.97 -7.52
C ASN A 112 10.68 -13.58 -6.37
N CYS A 113 10.03 -14.22 -5.42
CA CYS A 113 10.67 -14.94 -4.31
C CYS A 113 11.28 -16.30 -4.69
N ASN A 114 11.11 -16.77 -5.93
CA ASN A 114 11.66 -18.06 -6.38
C ASN A 114 13.05 -17.94 -7.00
N SER A 115 13.55 -16.73 -7.20
CA SER A 115 14.94 -16.47 -7.57
C SER A 115 15.63 -15.81 -6.39
N TYR A 116 16.89 -16.18 -6.15
CA TYR A 116 17.75 -15.54 -5.14
C TYR A 116 18.03 -14.06 -5.44
N GLU A 117 17.53 -13.55 -6.57
CA GLU A 117 17.54 -12.15 -6.95
C GLU A 117 16.19 -11.52 -6.57
N ILE A 118 16.19 -10.81 -5.47
CA ILE A 118 15.08 -9.94 -5.09
C ILE A 118 15.20 -8.68 -5.94
N LEU A 119 14.39 -8.60 -6.99
CA LEU A 119 14.26 -7.34 -7.74
C LEU A 119 13.42 -6.39 -6.90
N HIS A 120 14.07 -5.41 -6.31
CA HIS A 120 13.42 -4.29 -5.65
C HIS A 120 13.37 -3.11 -6.61
N GLU A 121 12.20 -2.58 -6.84
CA GLU A 121 12.01 -1.31 -7.51
C GLU A 121 11.43 -0.32 -6.52
N ASP A 122 12.07 0.84 -6.44
CA ASP A 122 11.64 1.94 -5.60
C ASP A 122 11.25 3.14 -6.45
N VAL A 123 10.13 3.76 -6.13
CA VAL A 123 9.71 5.03 -6.70
C VAL A 123 9.43 6.02 -5.57
N TYR A 124 10.07 7.16 -5.66
CA TYR A 124 9.84 8.29 -4.77
C TYR A 124 9.09 9.38 -5.55
N LEU A 125 7.90 9.72 -5.11
CA LEU A 125 7.12 10.79 -5.70
C LEU A 125 7.39 12.08 -4.93
N GLU A 126 8.32 12.87 -5.48
CA GLU A 126 8.74 14.18 -4.92
C GLU A 126 8.00 15.35 -5.56
N TRP A 127 6.87 15.11 -6.26
CA TRP A 127 6.12 16.18 -6.91
C TRP A 127 5.63 17.29 -5.96
N TYR A 128 5.80 17.06 -4.66
CA TYR A 128 5.58 18.04 -3.62
C TYR A 128 6.53 19.24 -3.69
N ILE A 129 7.78 18.98 -4.11
CA ILE A 129 8.84 20.01 -4.09
C ILE A 129 8.73 20.94 -5.28
N ASN A 130 8.17 20.47 -6.39
CA ASN A 130 8.14 21.20 -7.66
C ASN A 130 6.85 22.01 -7.89
N ASN A 131 5.86 21.91 -6.99
CA ASN A 131 4.56 22.59 -7.12
C ASN A 131 4.21 23.48 -5.92
N LEU A 132 5.17 23.76 -5.07
CA LEU A 132 5.04 24.76 -4.01
C LEU A 132 5.33 26.17 -4.55
#